data_8e50e574213fc10742b5343b725e9ddb
#
_entry.id   8e50e574213fc10742b5343b725e9ddb
#
_cell.length_a   1.000
_cell.length_b   1.000
_cell.length_c   1.000
_cell.angle_alpha   90.00
_cell.angle_beta   90.00
_cell.angle_gamma   90.00
#
_symmetry.space_group_name_H-M   'P 1'
#
loop_
_entity.id
_entity.type
_entity.pdbx_description
1 polymer ?
#
loop_
_entity_poly.entity_id
_entity_poly.type
_entity_poly.pdbx_seq_one_letter_code
_entity_poly.pdbx_strand_id
1 'polypeptide(L)'
;MGEQLTVVGSKLGPGGMVPAFELDYFDPVEGEMKTVRFSDSAGSVRLLNVINSLDTPVCHVETHRFENARITDLPPDVHVYTISMDLPFAQARWHQAENVTHPSLSSHRSEQFGHDYGVLLKEWRILQRTVFVIDKNDRIIHAEYVADQMTEPDYDAALEVARKAAQA
;
A
#
# COMPACT_ATOMS: atom_id res chain seq x y z
N MET A 1 -16.63 21.73 -4.97
CA MET A 1 -17.14 20.37 -5.27
C MET A 1 -15.99 19.55 -5.82
N GLY A 2 -15.79 18.36 -5.29
CA GLY A 2 -14.78 17.43 -5.78
C GLY A 2 -15.17 16.80 -7.12
N GLU A 3 -14.19 16.47 -7.93
CA GLU A 3 -14.38 15.72 -9.16
C GLU A 3 -14.68 14.24 -8.82
N GLN A 4 -15.68 13.67 -9.49
CA GLN A 4 -15.94 12.24 -9.39
C GLN A 4 -15.05 11.47 -10.37
N LEU A 5 -14.29 10.52 -9.84
CA LEU A 5 -13.39 9.66 -10.62
C LEU A 5 -13.98 8.25 -10.75
N THR A 6 -13.66 7.60 -11.85
CA THR A 6 -14.08 6.23 -12.10
C THR A 6 -13.06 5.25 -11.54
N VAL A 7 -13.49 4.38 -10.63
CA VAL A 7 -12.66 3.29 -10.11
C VAL A 7 -12.82 2.07 -11.02
N VAL A 8 -11.70 1.53 -11.47
CA VAL A 8 -11.67 0.34 -12.34
C VAL A 8 -11.40 -0.90 -11.50
N GLY A 9 -12.05 -2.00 -11.85
CA GLY A 9 -11.96 -3.27 -11.13
C GLY A 9 -13.02 -3.41 -10.04
N SER A 10 -13.01 -4.54 -9.36
CA SER A 10 -13.96 -4.84 -8.29
C SER A 10 -13.31 -4.71 -6.94
N LYS A 11 -14.02 -4.12 -5.98
CA LYS A 11 -13.53 -4.02 -4.60
C LYS A 11 -13.37 -5.40 -3.98
N LEU A 12 -12.27 -5.56 -3.27
CA LEU A 12 -12.01 -6.74 -2.45
C LEU A 12 -12.54 -6.52 -1.04
N GLY A 13 -12.87 -7.59 -0.33
CA GLY A 13 -13.38 -7.51 1.02
C GLY A 13 -12.87 -8.62 1.92
N PRO A 14 -13.13 -8.50 3.24
CA PRO A 14 -12.69 -9.50 4.23
C PRO A 14 -13.17 -10.91 3.89
N GLY A 15 -12.29 -11.89 4.13
CA GLY A 15 -12.52 -13.31 3.89
C GLY A 15 -12.08 -13.80 2.52
N GLY A 16 -11.84 -12.90 1.57
CA GLY A 16 -11.35 -13.25 0.23
C GLY A 16 -9.85 -13.49 0.20
N MET A 17 -9.42 -14.31 -0.77
CA MET A 17 -8.01 -14.45 -1.08
C MET A 17 -7.54 -13.23 -1.87
N VAL A 18 -6.33 -12.75 -1.57
CA VAL A 18 -5.75 -11.64 -2.32
C VAL A 18 -5.17 -12.10 -3.64
N PRO A 19 -5.34 -11.29 -4.71
CA PRO A 19 -4.57 -11.49 -5.93
C PRO A 19 -3.07 -11.32 -5.67
N ALA A 20 -2.27 -12.22 -6.24
CA ALA A 20 -0.81 -12.07 -6.23
C ALA A 20 -0.41 -10.83 -7.05
N PHE A 21 0.69 -10.19 -6.68
CA PHE A 21 1.22 -9.06 -7.43
C PHE A 21 2.72 -9.17 -7.65
N GLU A 22 3.19 -8.49 -8.66
CA GLU A 22 4.59 -8.19 -8.91
C GLU A 22 4.71 -6.68 -9.16
N LEU A 23 5.48 -6.01 -8.34
CA LEU A 23 5.64 -4.55 -8.39
C LEU A 23 7.12 -4.18 -8.42
N ASP A 24 7.41 -2.99 -8.92
CA ASP A 24 8.78 -2.53 -9.05
C ASP A 24 9.25 -1.80 -7.80
N TYR A 25 10.52 -2.00 -7.49
CA TYR A 25 11.23 -1.32 -6.41
C TYR A 25 12.61 -0.90 -6.92
N PHE A 26 12.97 0.36 -6.72
CA PHE A 26 14.32 0.83 -7.00
C PHE A 26 15.15 0.81 -5.73
N ASP A 27 16.21 0.00 -5.74
CA ASP A 27 17.16 -0.08 -4.63
C ASP A 27 18.20 1.02 -4.78
N PRO A 28 18.15 2.08 -3.94
CA PRO A 28 19.08 3.20 -4.08
C PRO A 28 20.52 2.86 -3.65
N VAL A 29 20.71 1.80 -2.88
CA VAL A 29 22.03 1.36 -2.41
C VAL A 29 22.77 0.62 -3.53
N GLU A 30 22.09 -0.32 -4.17
CA GLU A 30 22.65 -1.09 -5.27
C GLU A 30 22.50 -0.39 -6.62
N GLY A 31 21.62 0.61 -6.72
CA GLY A 31 21.36 1.32 -7.96
C GLY A 31 20.58 0.47 -8.97
N GLU A 32 19.83 -0.51 -8.51
CA GLU A 32 19.16 -1.48 -9.37
C GLU A 32 17.64 -1.48 -9.21
N MET A 33 16.96 -1.78 -10.32
CA MET A 33 15.54 -2.03 -10.33
C MET A 33 15.28 -3.48 -9.93
N LYS A 34 14.46 -3.68 -8.91
CA LYS A 34 14.07 -5.01 -8.41
C LYS A 34 12.57 -5.23 -8.57
N THR A 35 12.16 -6.48 -8.64
CA THR A 35 10.76 -6.88 -8.58
C THR A 35 10.46 -7.43 -7.20
N VAL A 36 9.41 -6.91 -6.56
CA VAL A 36 8.89 -7.45 -5.30
C VAL A 36 7.60 -8.19 -5.61
N ARG A 37 7.58 -9.46 -5.23
CA ARG A 37 6.41 -10.33 -5.39
C ARG A 37 5.64 -10.45 -4.08
N PHE A 38 4.34 -10.60 -4.18
CA PHE A 38 3.50 -10.87 -3.02
C PHE A 38 4.00 -12.09 -2.22
N SER A 39 4.46 -13.12 -2.92
CA SER A 39 5.02 -14.34 -2.32
C SER A 39 6.32 -14.13 -1.53
N ASP A 40 7.02 -13.03 -1.73
CA ASP A 40 8.27 -12.75 -1.00
C ASP A 40 8.03 -12.58 0.51
N SER A 41 6.82 -12.22 0.91
CA SER A 41 6.40 -12.09 2.31
C SER A 41 5.39 -13.17 2.73
N ALA A 42 5.41 -14.33 2.08
CA ALA A 42 4.51 -15.43 2.41
C ALA A 42 4.61 -15.84 3.88
N GLY A 43 3.47 -16.12 4.51
CA GLY A 43 3.40 -16.50 5.91
C GLY A 43 3.46 -15.35 6.91
N SER A 44 3.61 -14.12 6.44
CA SER A 44 3.59 -12.91 7.27
C SER A 44 2.33 -12.10 7.07
N VAL A 45 1.95 -11.33 8.08
CA VAL A 45 0.91 -10.31 7.94
C VAL A 45 1.44 -9.17 7.08
N ARG A 46 0.64 -8.68 6.13
CA ARG A 46 0.97 -7.53 5.28
C ARG A 46 -0.05 -6.42 5.49
N LEU A 47 0.45 -5.21 5.63
CA LEU A 47 -0.36 -4.00 5.57
C LEU A 47 -0.01 -3.28 4.27
N LEU A 48 -1.00 -3.13 3.39
CA LEU A 48 -0.82 -2.42 2.13
C LEU A 48 -1.41 -1.01 2.25
N ASN A 49 -0.54 -0.02 2.20
CA ASN A 49 -0.87 1.39 2.18
C ASN A 49 -0.93 1.84 0.72
N VAL A 50 -2.12 1.77 0.12
CA VAL A 50 -2.32 2.16 -1.29
C VAL A 50 -2.67 3.64 -1.35
N ILE A 51 -1.89 4.41 -2.09
CA ILE A 51 -1.98 5.88 -2.10
C ILE A 51 -2.04 6.45 -3.52
N ASN A 52 -2.50 7.69 -3.62
CA ASN A 52 -2.50 8.43 -4.89
C ASN A 52 -1.06 8.73 -5.35
N SER A 53 -0.28 9.40 -4.51
CA SER A 53 1.13 9.73 -4.75
C SER A 53 1.79 10.18 -3.44
N LEU A 54 3.07 9.85 -3.27
CA LEU A 54 3.88 10.33 -2.15
C LEU A 54 3.99 11.88 -2.14
N ASP A 55 3.81 12.51 -3.29
CA ASP A 55 3.90 13.97 -3.44
C ASP A 55 2.59 14.70 -3.09
N THR A 56 1.52 13.97 -2.71
CA THR A 56 0.28 14.60 -2.25
C THR A 56 0.27 14.75 -0.73
N PRO A 57 -0.31 15.84 -0.18
CA PRO A 57 -0.22 16.14 1.26
C PRO A 57 -0.76 15.05 2.18
N VAL A 58 -1.93 14.51 1.88
CA VAL A 58 -2.56 13.46 2.71
C VAL A 58 -1.76 12.17 2.65
N CYS A 59 -1.29 11.76 1.46
CA CYS A 59 -0.50 10.55 1.30
C CYS A 59 0.86 10.65 1.99
N HIS A 60 1.45 11.83 2.00
CA HIS A 60 2.69 12.11 2.73
C HIS A 60 2.51 11.84 4.23
N VAL A 61 1.47 12.42 4.84
CA VAL A 61 1.14 12.23 6.26
C VAL A 61 0.83 10.75 6.56
N GLU A 62 0.01 10.13 5.72
CA GLU A 62 -0.39 8.72 5.86
C GLU A 62 0.81 7.78 5.85
N THR A 63 1.73 7.97 4.93
CA THR A 63 2.93 7.12 4.82
C THR A 63 3.82 7.26 6.04
N HIS A 64 4.02 8.47 6.56
CA HIS A 64 4.72 8.71 7.81
C HIS A 64 4.01 8.07 9.00
N ARG A 65 2.70 8.13 9.04
CA ARG A 65 1.90 7.54 10.11
C ARG A 65 2.09 6.03 10.20
N PHE A 66 2.06 5.34 9.06
CA PHE A 66 2.29 3.89 9.00
C PHE A 66 3.75 3.53 9.30
N GLU A 67 4.71 4.34 8.86
CA GLU A 67 6.13 4.13 9.22
C GLU A 67 6.33 4.19 10.73
N ASN A 68 5.78 5.22 11.38
CA ASN A 68 5.88 5.35 12.83
C ASN A 68 5.25 4.17 13.56
N ALA A 69 4.05 3.76 13.13
CA ALA A 69 3.37 2.61 13.71
C ALA A 69 4.13 1.31 13.51
N ARG A 70 4.76 1.13 12.35
CA ARG A 70 5.62 -0.04 12.08
C ARG A 70 6.77 -0.14 13.06
N ILE A 71 7.37 0.99 13.39
CA ILE A 71 8.53 1.04 14.30
C ILE A 71 8.10 0.86 15.75
N THR A 72 7.01 1.49 16.18
CA THR A 72 6.65 1.62 17.60
C THR A 72 5.56 0.67 18.06
N ASP A 73 4.75 0.13 17.18
CA ASP A 73 3.45 -0.46 17.52
C ASP A 73 3.23 -1.86 16.92
N LEU A 74 3.73 -2.11 15.71
CA LEU A 74 3.55 -3.40 15.06
C LEU A 74 4.68 -4.37 15.39
N PRO A 75 4.39 -5.69 15.49
CA PRO A 75 5.44 -6.71 15.54
C PRO A 75 6.38 -6.60 14.34
N PRO A 76 7.69 -6.90 14.51
CA PRO A 76 8.68 -6.69 13.46
C PRO A 76 8.52 -7.59 12.23
N ASP A 77 7.75 -8.66 12.33
CA ASP A 77 7.44 -9.56 11.22
C ASP A 77 6.25 -9.11 10.36
N VAL A 78 5.57 -8.03 10.73
CA VAL A 78 4.53 -7.43 9.89
C VAL A 78 5.19 -6.62 8.78
N HIS A 79 4.87 -6.96 7.53
CA HIS A 79 5.36 -6.23 6.36
C HIS A 79 4.43 -5.06 6.04
N VAL A 80 4.98 -3.86 5.98
CA VAL A 80 4.27 -2.66 5.51
C VAL A 80 4.80 -2.31 4.13
N TYR A 81 3.90 -2.18 3.16
CA TYR A 81 4.21 -1.73 1.80
C TYR A 81 3.36 -0.52 1.46
N THR A 82 3.98 0.54 0.98
CA THR A 82 3.28 1.64 0.34
C THR A 82 3.25 1.38 -1.16
N ILE A 83 2.08 1.51 -1.78
CA ILE A 83 1.90 1.18 -3.20
C ILE A 83 1.28 2.39 -3.91
N SER A 84 1.93 2.84 -4.98
CA SER A 84 1.44 3.93 -5.83
C SER A 84 1.87 3.74 -7.29
N MET A 85 1.35 4.57 -8.18
CA MET A 85 1.81 4.63 -9.56
C MET A 85 2.95 5.65 -9.76
N ASP A 86 3.52 6.18 -8.70
CA ASP A 86 4.76 6.95 -8.77
C ASP A 86 5.87 6.13 -9.41
N LEU A 87 6.77 6.78 -10.13
CA LEU A 87 7.96 6.11 -10.64
C LEU A 87 8.80 5.54 -9.48
N PRO A 88 9.40 4.35 -9.64
CA PRO A 88 10.24 3.77 -8.59
C PRO A 88 11.39 4.69 -8.16
N PHE A 89 11.93 5.46 -9.08
CA PHE A 89 12.99 6.45 -8.80
C PHE A 89 12.49 7.59 -7.91
N ALA A 90 11.28 8.07 -8.17
CA ALA A 90 10.65 9.12 -7.37
C ALA A 90 10.34 8.61 -5.95
N GLN A 91 9.86 7.38 -5.83
CA GLN A 91 9.64 6.73 -4.54
C GLN A 91 10.94 6.64 -3.73
N ALA A 92 12.01 6.19 -4.34
CA ALA A 92 13.31 6.08 -3.67
C ALA A 92 13.82 7.44 -3.19
N ARG A 93 13.73 8.47 -4.03
CA ARG A 93 14.10 9.84 -3.66
C ARG A 93 13.30 10.35 -2.46
N TRP A 94 11.99 10.13 -2.47
CA TRP A 94 11.10 10.54 -1.38
C TRP A 94 11.47 9.83 -0.07
N HIS A 95 11.70 8.52 -0.12
CA HIS A 95 12.07 7.73 1.07
C HIS A 95 13.39 8.19 1.68
N GLN A 96 14.37 8.50 0.86
CA GLN A 96 15.65 9.03 1.34
C GLN A 96 15.49 10.40 2.00
N ALA A 97 14.71 11.29 1.39
CA ALA A 97 14.47 12.63 1.92
C ALA A 97 13.69 12.61 3.23
N GLU A 98 12.77 11.66 3.39
CA GLU A 98 11.83 11.60 4.52
C GLU A 98 12.23 10.58 5.60
N ASN A 99 13.32 9.84 5.41
CA ASN A 99 13.78 8.80 6.34
C ASN A 99 12.73 7.72 6.62
N VAL A 100 11.95 7.36 5.62
CA VAL A 100 10.98 6.26 5.70
C VAL A 100 11.64 4.97 5.22
N THR A 101 11.59 3.91 6.01
CA THR A 101 12.36 2.69 5.75
C THR A 101 11.54 1.52 5.24
N HIS A 102 10.20 1.50 5.43
CA HIS A 102 9.39 0.48 4.77
C HIS A 102 9.36 0.75 3.26
N PRO A 103 9.34 -0.27 2.40
CA PRO A 103 9.44 -0.06 0.96
C PRO A 103 8.18 0.53 0.36
N SER A 104 8.35 1.43 -0.61
CA SER A 104 7.32 1.77 -1.58
C SER A 104 7.50 0.93 -2.83
N LEU A 105 6.40 0.39 -3.33
CA LEU A 105 6.34 -0.43 -4.53
C LEU A 105 5.58 0.32 -5.61
N SER A 106 6.07 0.26 -6.84
CA SER A 106 5.49 1.00 -7.97
C SER A 106 4.70 0.09 -8.89
N SER A 107 3.47 0.51 -9.19
CA SER A 107 2.64 -0.10 -10.22
C SER A 107 2.66 0.70 -11.54
N HIS A 108 3.67 1.54 -11.77
CA HIS A 108 3.75 2.42 -12.94
C HIS A 108 3.72 1.67 -14.27
N ARG A 109 4.44 0.54 -14.37
CA ARG A 109 4.57 -0.19 -15.63
C ARG A 109 3.37 -1.04 -16.00
N SER A 110 2.46 -1.31 -15.07
CA SER A 110 1.30 -2.18 -15.31
C SER A 110 0.11 -1.72 -14.50
N GLU A 111 -1.05 -1.70 -15.14
CA GLU A 111 -2.32 -1.43 -14.45
C GLU A 111 -2.87 -2.64 -13.69
N GLN A 112 -2.19 -3.79 -13.75
CA GLN A 112 -2.69 -5.07 -13.23
C GLN A 112 -3.06 -4.99 -11.75
N PHE A 113 -2.18 -4.41 -10.92
CA PHE A 113 -2.48 -4.23 -9.48
C PHE A 113 -3.75 -3.38 -9.29
N GLY A 114 -3.84 -2.27 -10.01
CA GLY A 114 -5.00 -1.38 -9.92
C GLY A 114 -6.31 -2.07 -10.28
N HIS A 115 -6.31 -2.91 -11.31
CA HIS A 115 -7.45 -3.70 -11.72
C HIS A 115 -7.78 -4.81 -10.72
N ASP A 116 -6.78 -5.58 -10.32
CA ASP A 116 -6.98 -6.75 -9.45
C ASP A 116 -7.48 -6.36 -8.06
N TYR A 117 -7.00 -5.23 -7.53
CA TYR A 117 -7.38 -4.73 -6.22
C TYR A 117 -8.53 -3.72 -6.25
N GLY A 118 -9.03 -3.37 -7.44
CA GLY A 118 -10.15 -2.45 -7.61
C GLY A 118 -9.85 -1.04 -7.14
N VAL A 119 -8.65 -0.53 -7.42
CA VAL A 119 -8.18 0.77 -6.93
C VAL A 119 -7.69 1.72 -8.03
N LEU A 120 -7.77 1.35 -9.29
CA LEU A 120 -7.31 2.24 -10.37
C LEU A 120 -8.31 3.37 -10.60
N LEU A 121 -7.87 4.61 -10.43
CA LEU A 121 -8.60 5.81 -10.82
C LEU A 121 -8.28 6.11 -12.28
N LYS A 122 -9.26 5.86 -13.14
CA LYS A 122 -9.08 5.80 -14.60
C LYS A 122 -8.61 7.11 -15.21
N GLU A 123 -9.22 8.22 -14.82
CA GLU A 123 -9.00 9.53 -15.45
C GLU A 123 -7.58 10.06 -15.16
N TRP A 124 -7.08 9.84 -13.94
CA TRP A 124 -5.80 10.38 -13.50
C TRP A 124 -4.68 9.35 -13.50
N ARG A 125 -5.00 8.07 -13.73
CA ARG A 125 -4.04 6.95 -13.70
C ARG A 125 -3.22 6.95 -12.41
N ILE A 126 -3.91 7.07 -11.30
CA ILE A 126 -3.38 6.92 -9.94
C ILE A 126 -4.23 5.88 -9.19
N LEU A 127 -3.77 5.47 -8.02
CA LEU A 127 -4.52 4.52 -7.20
C LEU A 127 -5.39 5.25 -6.20
N GLN A 128 -6.59 4.70 -5.94
CA GLN A 128 -7.47 5.17 -4.88
C GLN A 128 -6.83 4.89 -3.52
N ARG A 129 -6.93 5.85 -2.60
CA ARG A 129 -6.50 5.66 -1.22
C ARG A 129 -7.25 4.47 -0.61
N THR A 130 -6.50 3.44 -0.25
CA THR A 130 -7.06 2.19 0.27
C THR A 130 -6.07 1.57 1.23
N VAL A 131 -6.57 0.98 2.32
CA VAL A 131 -5.73 0.23 3.25
C VAL A 131 -6.22 -1.21 3.30
N PHE A 132 -5.32 -2.15 3.04
CA PHE A 132 -5.59 -3.58 3.20
C PHE A 132 -4.72 -4.15 4.32
N VAL A 133 -5.28 -5.04 5.10
CA VAL A 133 -4.51 -5.94 5.98
C VAL A 133 -4.78 -7.37 5.53
N ILE A 134 -3.71 -8.12 5.35
CA ILE A 134 -3.72 -9.47 4.81
C ILE A 134 -3.07 -10.38 5.86
N ASP A 135 -3.75 -11.46 6.22
CA ASP A 135 -3.25 -12.39 7.23
C ASP A 135 -2.16 -13.34 6.70
N LYS A 136 -1.65 -14.19 7.58
CA LYS A 136 -0.59 -15.16 7.27
C LYS A 136 -1.00 -16.22 6.24
N ASN A 137 -2.30 -16.36 5.99
CA ASN A 137 -2.89 -17.31 5.03
C ASN A 137 -3.35 -16.63 3.74
N ASP A 138 -2.84 -15.44 3.46
CA ASP A 138 -3.14 -14.65 2.24
C ASP A 138 -4.61 -14.25 2.11
N ARG A 139 -5.33 -14.11 3.22
CA ARG A 139 -6.72 -13.64 3.25
C ARG A 139 -6.79 -12.20 3.68
N ILE A 140 -7.69 -11.45 3.05
CA ILE A 140 -8.00 -10.09 3.47
C ILE A 140 -8.78 -10.16 4.78
N ILE A 141 -8.29 -9.44 5.78
CA ILE A 141 -8.93 -9.30 7.08
C ILE A 141 -9.36 -7.87 7.39
N HIS A 142 -8.91 -6.91 6.58
CA HIS A 142 -9.33 -5.51 6.62
C HIS A 142 -9.19 -4.90 5.24
N ALA A 143 -10.19 -4.16 4.80
CA ALA A 143 -10.16 -3.38 3.57
C ALA A 143 -10.95 -2.10 3.76
N GLU A 144 -10.28 -0.96 3.62
CA GLU A 144 -10.91 0.36 3.67
C GLU A 144 -10.60 1.11 2.38
N TYR A 145 -11.62 1.26 1.54
CA TYR A 145 -11.58 2.09 0.33
C TYR A 145 -12.07 3.50 0.70
N VAL A 146 -11.15 4.45 0.79
CA VAL A 146 -11.48 5.82 1.17
C VAL A 146 -12.07 6.56 -0.03
N ALA A 147 -13.34 6.93 0.06
CA ALA A 147 -14.06 7.53 -1.07
C ALA A 147 -13.58 8.94 -1.38
N ASP A 148 -13.31 9.74 -0.34
CA ASP A 148 -12.78 11.10 -0.50
C ASP A 148 -11.25 11.07 -0.39
N GLN A 149 -10.58 11.39 -1.50
CA GLN A 149 -9.12 11.32 -1.58
C GLN A 149 -8.41 12.35 -0.69
N MET A 150 -9.14 13.30 -0.14
CA MET A 150 -8.61 14.29 0.82
C MET A 150 -8.75 13.84 2.27
N THR A 151 -9.37 12.68 2.53
CA THR A 151 -9.59 12.13 3.86
C THR A 151 -8.56 11.06 4.18
N GLU A 152 -8.03 11.08 5.41
CA GLU A 152 -7.14 10.04 5.91
C GLU A 152 -7.93 8.75 6.22
N PRO A 153 -7.27 7.57 6.16
CA PRO A 153 -7.92 6.32 6.55
C PRO A 153 -8.04 6.20 8.07
N ASP A 154 -8.79 5.20 8.53
CA ASP A 154 -8.85 4.82 9.95
C ASP A 154 -7.60 4.00 10.31
N TYR A 155 -6.54 4.67 10.74
CA TYR A 155 -5.28 4.02 11.11
C TYR A 155 -5.44 3.01 12.24
N ASP A 156 -6.19 3.37 13.27
CA ASP A 156 -6.33 2.53 14.46
C ASP A 156 -7.02 1.22 14.14
N ALA A 157 -8.05 1.23 13.31
CA ALA A 157 -8.74 0.03 12.86
C ALA A 157 -7.79 -0.92 12.12
N ALA A 158 -7.02 -0.42 11.16
CA ALA A 158 -6.07 -1.22 10.39
C ALA A 158 -4.95 -1.78 11.27
N LEU A 159 -4.39 -0.94 12.15
CA LEU A 159 -3.28 -1.33 13.03
C LEU A 159 -3.71 -2.37 14.07
N GLU A 160 -4.91 -2.25 14.63
CA GLU A 160 -5.44 -3.23 15.57
C GLU A 160 -5.59 -4.61 14.92
N VAL A 161 -6.17 -4.65 13.73
CA VAL A 161 -6.34 -5.89 12.95
C VAL A 161 -4.98 -6.51 12.63
N ALA A 162 -4.01 -5.71 12.20
CA ALA A 162 -2.66 -6.20 11.89
C ALA A 162 -1.95 -6.78 13.13
N ARG A 163 -2.04 -6.11 14.28
CA ARG A 163 -1.46 -6.61 15.54
C ARG A 163 -2.05 -7.94 15.95
N LYS A 164 -3.36 -8.05 15.95
CA LYS A 164 -4.07 -9.29 16.32
C LYS A 164 -3.70 -10.45 15.40
N ALA A 165 -3.66 -10.21 14.10
CA ALA A 165 -3.30 -11.22 13.11
C ALA A 165 -1.85 -11.70 13.27
N ALA A 166 -0.93 -10.82 13.62
CA ALA A 166 0.47 -11.16 13.83
C ALA A 166 0.70 -12.01 15.09
N GLN A 167 -0.17 -11.89 16.07
CA GLN A 167 -0.11 -12.66 17.33
C GLN A 167 -0.79 -14.04 17.23
N ALA A 168 -1.54 -14.27 16.19
CA ALA A 168 -2.27 -15.52 15.98
C ALA A 168 -1.37 -16.69 15.56
#